data_592ce9a6e80c552c42e4aa37c5cb635c
#
_entry.id   592ce9a6e80c552c42e4aa37c5cb635c
#
_cell.length_a   1.000
_cell.length_b   1.000
_cell.length_c   1.000
_cell.angle_alpha   90.00
_cell.angle_beta   90.00
_cell.angle_gamma   90.00
#
_symmetry.space_group_name_H-M   'P 1'
#
loop_
_entity.id
_entity.type
_entity.pdbx_description
1 polymer ?
#
loop_
_entity_poly.entity_id
_entity_poly.type
_entity_poly.pdbx_seq_one_letter_code
_entity_poly.pdbx_strand_id
1 'polypeptide(L)'
;MLTEDYYVFNKLARALTGTNNIDSNSRLCMSSAVAAYTKTLGADAPPCSYEDIELADCMLIAGANPAFAHPIVFRRIEAAKRVNPDLKLIVVDPRRTDTAEAA
;
A
#
# COMPACT_ATOMS: atom_id res chain seq x y z
N MET A 1 6.00 -10.73 13.68
CA MET A 1 5.98 -12.20 13.84
C MET A 1 6.75 -12.82 12.69
N LEU A 2 7.53 -13.84 12.97
CA LEU A 2 8.22 -14.63 11.95
C LEU A 2 7.21 -15.58 11.26
N THR A 3 7.57 -16.09 10.10
CA THR A 3 6.71 -17.03 9.35
C THR A 3 6.43 -18.29 10.16
N GLU A 4 7.42 -18.77 10.90
CA GLU A 4 7.32 -19.92 11.79
C GLU A 4 6.26 -19.73 12.90
N ASP A 5 6.13 -18.51 13.41
CA ASP A 5 5.12 -18.19 14.44
C ASP A 5 3.71 -18.40 13.89
N TYR A 6 3.44 -17.98 12.63
CA TYR A 6 2.15 -18.21 11.99
C TYR A 6 1.82 -19.70 11.86
N TYR A 7 2.82 -20.53 11.50
CA TYR A 7 2.63 -21.98 11.42
C TYR A 7 2.34 -22.59 12.78
N VAL A 8 3.08 -22.20 13.82
CA VAL A 8 2.91 -22.74 15.17
C VAL A 8 1.55 -22.35 15.75
N PHE A 9 1.15 -21.08 15.64
CA PHE A 9 -0.16 -20.64 16.14
C PHE A 9 -1.32 -21.26 15.36
N ASN A 10 -1.18 -21.41 14.05
CA ASN A 10 -2.19 -22.08 13.24
C ASN A 10 -2.36 -23.56 13.65
N LYS A 11 -1.24 -24.26 13.87
CA LYS A 11 -1.25 -25.65 14.34
C LYS A 11 -1.83 -25.75 15.75
N LEU A 12 -1.49 -24.85 16.67
CA LEU A 12 -2.05 -24.78 18.01
C LEU A 12 -3.57 -24.62 17.95
N ALA A 13 -4.07 -23.62 17.21
CA ALA A 13 -5.51 -23.36 17.14
C ALA A 13 -6.28 -24.51 16.49
N ARG A 14 -5.85 -24.98 15.33
CA ARG A 14 -6.62 -25.97 14.55
C ARG A 14 -6.43 -27.40 15.04
N ALA A 15 -5.22 -27.80 15.40
CA ALA A 15 -4.93 -29.20 15.75
C ALA A 15 -5.10 -29.48 17.25
N LEU A 16 -4.74 -28.52 18.12
CA LEU A 16 -4.75 -28.75 19.58
C LEU A 16 -6.01 -28.19 20.24
N THR A 17 -6.46 -26.99 19.87
CA THR A 17 -7.72 -26.44 20.42
C THR A 17 -8.94 -26.74 19.60
N GLY A 18 -8.78 -27.29 18.38
CA GLY A 18 -9.88 -27.75 17.53
C GLY A 18 -10.79 -26.65 17.00
N THR A 19 -10.28 -25.43 16.83
CA THR A 19 -11.06 -24.30 16.36
C THR A 19 -10.53 -23.69 15.06
N ASN A 20 -11.44 -23.19 14.24
CA ASN A 20 -11.12 -22.36 13.07
C ASN A 20 -11.18 -20.85 13.38
N ASN A 21 -11.43 -20.45 14.63
CA ASN A 21 -11.49 -19.05 15.06
C ASN A 21 -10.08 -18.46 15.22
N ILE A 22 -9.34 -18.44 14.13
CA ILE A 22 -8.03 -17.83 14.00
C ILE A 22 -7.95 -17.09 12.67
N ASP A 23 -7.44 -15.87 12.67
CA ASP A 23 -7.25 -15.06 11.48
C ASP A 23 -5.98 -14.21 11.64
N SER A 24 -5.60 -13.48 10.61
CA SER A 24 -4.43 -12.61 10.62
C SER A 24 -4.82 -11.15 10.87
N ASN A 25 -3.84 -10.35 11.26
CA ASN A 25 -3.99 -8.90 11.44
C ASN A 25 -4.42 -8.16 10.15
N SER A 26 -4.05 -8.68 8.98
CA SER A 26 -4.43 -8.11 7.68
C SER A 26 -5.94 -8.15 7.43
N ARG A 27 -6.67 -9.05 8.09
CA ARG A 27 -8.14 -9.05 8.05
C ARG A 27 -8.75 -7.74 8.57
N LEU A 28 -8.11 -7.11 9.56
CA LEU A 28 -8.58 -5.86 10.15
C LEU A 28 -7.97 -4.62 9.48
N CYS A 29 -6.68 -4.67 9.09
CA CYS A 29 -5.99 -3.49 8.60
C CYS A 29 -6.21 -3.20 7.13
N MET A 30 -6.50 -4.21 6.28
CA MET A 30 -6.61 -4.03 4.84
C MET A 30 -7.75 -4.80 4.16
N SER A 31 -8.74 -5.27 4.90
CA SER A 31 -9.85 -6.03 4.32
C SER A 31 -10.64 -5.25 3.27
N SER A 32 -10.89 -3.97 3.50
CA SER A 32 -11.56 -3.09 2.54
C SER A 32 -10.71 -2.86 1.28
N ALA A 33 -9.39 -2.70 1.44
CA ALA A 33 -8.47 -2.54 0.32
C ALA A 33 -8.42 -3.81 -0.55
N VAL A 34 -8.29 -4.99 0.06
CA VAL A 34 -8.33 -6.28 -0.65
C VAL A 34 -9.65 -6.48 -1.39
N ALA A 35 -10.77 -6.17 -0.75
CA ALA A 35 -12.08 -6.27 -1.39
C ALA A 35 -12.21 -5.31 -2.59
N ALA A 36 -11.66 -4.10 -2.47
CA ALA A 36 -11.63 -3.13 -3.55
C ALA A 36 -10.73 -3.62 -4.71
N TYR A 37 -9.50 -4.06 -4.44
CA TYR A 37 -8.59 -4.59 -5.47
C TYR A 37 -9.20 -5.78 -6.20
N THR A 38 -9.76 -6.74 -5.48
CA THR A 38 -10.37 -7.92 -6.07
C THR A 38 -11.56 -7.55 -6.97
N LYS A 39 -12.37 -6.58 -6.56
CA LYS A 39 -13.55 -6.15 -7.33
C LYS A 39 -13.20 -5.32 -8.56
N THR A 40 -12.18 -4.47 -8.47
CA THR A 40 -11.84 -3.52 -9.54
C THR A 40 -10.75 -4.03 -10.47
N LEU A 41 -9.77 -4.76 -9.94
CA LEU A 41 -8.57 -5.21 -10.66
C LEU A 41 -8.54 -6.73 -10.86
N GLY A 42 -9.43 -7.47 -10.19
CA GLY A 42 -9.52 -8.92 -10.30
C GLY A 42 -8.54 -9.71 -9.42
N ALA A 43 -7.61 -9.04 -8.73
CA ALA A 43 -6.62 -9.67 -7.88
C ALA A 43 -6.23 -8.78 -6.69
N ASP A 44 -5.76 -9.41 -5.61
CA ASP A 44 -5.11 -8.73 -4.48
C ASP A 44 -3.62 -8.53 -4.79
N ALA A 45 -3.33 -7.63 -5.72
CA ALA A 45 -1.96 -7.28 -6.10
C ALA A 45 -1.95 -5.87 -6.72
N PRO A 46 -0.84 -5.12 -6.57
CA PRO A 46 -0.63 -3.88 -7.30
C PRO A 46 -0.65 -4.18 -8.82
N PRO A 47 -1.42 -3.45 -9.62
CA PRO A 47 -1.49 -3.67 -11.07
C PRO A 47 -0.33 -3.03 -11.83
N CYS A 48 0.54 -2.33 -11.15
CA CYS A 48 1.64 -1.53 -11.68
C CYS A 48 2.99 -1.93 -11.06
N SER A 49 4.07 -1.47 -11.68
CA SER A 49 5.43 -1.60 -11.18
C SER A 49 5.98 -0.26 -10.65
N TYR A 50 7.16 -0.29 -10.06
CA TYR A 50 7.81 0.95 -9.60
C TYR A 50 8.29 1.82 -10.76
N GLU A 51 8.56 1.23 -11.91
CA GLU A 51 8.96 1.93 -13.14
C GLU A 51 7.84 2.83 -13.68
N ASP A 52 6.58 2.46 -13.43
CA ASP A 52 5.42 3.29 -13.84
C ASP A 52 5.43 4.67 -13.17
N ILE A 53 6.05 4.79 -11.98
CA ILE A 53 6.24 6.07 -11.30
C ILE A 53 7.15 6.99 -12.13
N GLU A 54 8.18 6.43 -12.76
CA GLU A 54 9.19 7.17 -13.52
C GLU A 54 8.66 7.55 -14.92
N LEU A 55 7.69 6.79 -15.43
CA LEU A 55 7.09 6.98 -16.76
C LEU A 55 5.80 7.81 -16.74
N ALA A 56 5.27 8.12 -15.56
CA ALA A 56 4.00 8.81 -15.44
C ALA A 56 4.11 10.30 -15.82
N ASP A 57 3.13 10.81 -16.53
CA ASP A 57 2.95 12.25 -16.81
C ASP A 57 2.07 12.93 -15.74
N CYS A 58 1.24 12.13 -15.05
CA CYS A 58 0.35 12.61 -14.00
C CYS A 58 0.15 11.55 -12.92
N MET A 59 0.28 11.95 -11.66
CA MET A 59 0.05 11.10 -10.49
C MET A 59 -1.02 11.70 -9.60
N LEU A 60 -1.96 10.87 -9.14
CA LEU A 60 -2.95 11.22 -8.14
C LEU A 60 -2.66 10.46 -6.84
N ILE A 61 -2.44 11.19 -5.76
CA ILE A 61 -2.33 10.65 -4.39
C ILE A 61 -3.55 11.11 -3.60
N ALA A 62 -4.37 10.16 -3.16
CA ALA A 62 -5.58 10.45 -2.43
C ALA A 62 -5.59 9.77 -1.06
N GLY A 63 -5.75 10.55 0.02
CA GLY A 63 -5.85 10.06 1.39
C GLY A 63 -4.61 9.32 1.88
N ALA A 64 -3.42 9.68 1.37
CA ALA A 64 -2.16 9.03 1.72
C ALA A 64 -1.02 10.04 1.87
N ASN A 65 -0.11 9.77 2.80
CA ASN A 65 1.11 10.54 3.01
C ASN A 65 2.36 9.67 2.79
N PRO A 66 2.71 9.35 1.54
CA PRO A 66 3.86 8.52 1.24
C PRO A 66 5.21 9.15 1.65
N ALA A 67 5.31 10.46 1.74
CA ALA A 67 6.51 11.11 2.27
C ALA A 67 6.86 10.60 3.68
N PHE A 68 5.85 10.32 4.50
CA PHE A 68 6.01 9.78 5.85
C PHE A 68 5.95 8.25 5.90
N ALA A 69 4.91 7.65 5.31
CA ALA A 69 4.62 6.22 5.47
C ALA A 69 5.39 5.32 4.48
N HIS A 70 5.78 5.85 3.32
CA HIS A 70 6.46 5.10 2.25
C HIS A 70 7.62 5.92 1.66
N PRO A 71 8.65 6.26 2.46
CA PRO A 71 9.68 7.22 2.06
C PRO A 71 10.49 6.78 0.84
N ILE A 72 10.68 5.48 0.64
CA ILE A 72 11.43 4.97 -0.52
C ILE A 72 10.65 5.19 -1.82
N VAL A 73 9.34 4.92 -1.81
CA VAL A 73 8.45 5.18 -2.95
C VAL A 73 8.37 6.69 -3.21
N PHE A 74 8.26 7.49 -2.16
CA PHE A 74 8.19 8.94 -2.28
C PHE A 74 9.46 9.55 -2.90
N ARG A 75 10.64 9.04 -2.56
CA ARG A 75 11.91 9.44 -3.20
C ARG A 75 11.95 9.15 -4.70
N ARG A 76 11.30 8.07 -5.15
CA ARG A 76 11.15 7.80 -6.60
C ARG A 76 10.26 8.85 -7.26
N ILE A 77 9.15 9.24 -6.61
CA ILE A 77 8.26 10.31 -7.10
C ILE A 77 9.03 11.64 -7.21
N GLU A 78 9.80 12.01 -6.19
CA GLU A 78 10.63 13.21 -6.23
C GLU A 78 11.71 13.14 -7.33
N ALA A 79 12.31 11.98 -7.53
CA ALA A 79 13.30 11.77 -8.58
C ALA A 79 12.66 11.90 -9.97
N ALA A 80 11.48 11.28 -10.17
CA ALA A 80 10.72 11.38 -11.41
C ALA A 80 10.34 12.84 -11.72
N LYS A 81 9.86 13.58 -10.72
CA LYS A 81 9.53 15.02 -10.87
C LYS A 81 10.74 15.89 -11.18
N ARG A 82 11.92 15.54 -10.69
CA ARG A 82 13.19 16.24 -11.04
C ARG A 82 13.61 15.99 -12.49
N VAL A 83 13.40 14.77 -12.98
CA VAL A 83 13.74 14.38 -14.36
C VAL A 83 12.70 14.93 -15.34
N ASN A 84 11.42 14.88 -14.98
CA ASN A 84 10.32 15.43 -15.76
C ASN A 84 9.60 16.54 -14.96
N PRO A 85 9.99 17.80 -15.13
CA PRO A 85 9.37 18.94 -14.43
C PRO A 85 7.88 19.14 -14.80
N ASP A 86 7.44 18.62 -15.95
CA ASP A 86 6.06 18.72 -16.43
C ASP A 86 5.15 17.67 -15.76
N LEU A 87 5.73 16.70 -15.05
CA LEU A 87 4.97 15.71 -14.27
C LEU A 87 4.03 16.41 -13.30
N LYS A 88 2.74 16.15 -13.43
CA LYS A 88 1.71 16.69 -12.53
C LYS A 88 1.51 15.77 -11.34
N LEU A 89 1.77 16.27 -10.16
CA LEU A 89 1.49 15.58 -8.90
C LEU A 89 0.25 16.23 -8.26
N ILE A 90 -0.85 15.49 -8.19
CA ILE A 90 -2.11 15.93 -7.59
C ILE A 90 -2.28 15.20 -6.26
N VAL A 91 -2.43 15.96 -5.18
CA VAL A 91 -2.63 15.40 -3.84
C VAL A 91 -3.98 15.83 -3.29
N VAL A 92 -4.77 14.85 -2.87
CA VAL A 92 -6.09 15.04 -2.24
C VAL A 92 -6.02 14.49 -0.82
N ASP A 93 -5.94 15.37 0.17
CA ASP A 93 -5.87 15.03 1.60
C ASP A 93 -6.59 16.12 2.42
N PRO A 94 -7.28 15.77 3.52
CA PRO A 94 -7.91 16.77 4.40
C PRO A 94 -6.88 17.62 5.16
N ARG A 95 -5.60 17.22 5.14
CA ARG A 95 -4.50 17.96 5.76
C ARG A 95 -3.45 18.31 4.72
N ARG A 96 -2.76 19.42 4.92
CA ARG A 96 -1.53 19.71 4.20
C ARG A 96 -0.40 18.87 4.78
N THR A 97 -0.06 17.78 4.07
CA THR A 97 0.99 16.83 4.43
C THR A 97 2.29 17.17 3.72
N ASP A 98 3.42 16.57 4.15
CA ASP A 98 4.71 16.71 3.45
C ASP A 98 4.61 16.27 1.98
N THR A 99 3.77 15.27 1.70
CA THR A 99 3.45 14.85 0.33
C THR A 99 2.75 15.96 -0.47
N ALA A 100 1.83 16.69 0.16
CA ALA A 100 1.13 17.80 -0.48
C ALA A 100 2.02 19.03 -0.70
N GLU A 101 3.10 19.17 0.07
CA GLU A 101 4.08 20.25 -0.13
C GLU A 101 4.97 20.02 -1.35
N ALA A 102 5.10 18.78 -1.80
CA ALA A 102 5.87 18.40 -2.98
C ALA A 102 5.04 18.43 -4.29
N ALA A 103 3.73 18.68 -4.20
CA ALA A 103 2.80 18.69 -5.34
C ALA A 103 2.91 19.96 -6.19
#